data_efbb40b2c1fb7b72153cd33f60f0597b
#
_entry.id   efbb40b2c1fb7b72153cd33f60f0597b
#
_cell.length_a   1.000
_cell.length_b   1.000
_cell.length_c   1.000
_cell.angle_alpha   90.00
_cell.angle_beta   90.00
_cell.angle_gamma   90.00
#
_symmetry.space_group_name_H-M   'P 1'
#
loop_
_entity.id
_entity.type
_entity.pdbx_description
1 polymer ?
#
loop_
_entity_poly.entity_id
_entity_poly.type
_entity_poly.pdbx_seq_one_letter_code
_entity_poly.pdbx_strand_id
1 'polypeptide(L)'
;MKTQFNQLSGLAPWGLLCLLTQVVKACPSVSTSTHKTGFTHQHHHARALNSRAAGNGSCKLKPTSVDLTEGIGATGQTFAPSTGTLNGYMIFVDFPDATASEPTEELHQLFVPGAPDWYSNSSFGQLTLDVTADTSRFYRMPAESSTYAYDREITSELLEKYIQDALDSVGKAINFAGTDVLYIVPTKAAKHISFSPTFMGQLTAGDGTIISKTVTFGQDAPDSWGFLVMNHETGHTMGLPDLYPSDSSGGSTTMYVGGHDIMGLISGGLPDYFAWHKWKLGWFSDNQFDCVDGAGSTTHTITPVGTKEGVKGVVVKRDETTAIVAEVRAKAGADSKACSSGVLIYTVSTSLASGAGPIRVHDATPGSGGCGGEELNDAHFTTEAGRKTFLSKDGVKIIVVGQKGDDYTVTVEVE
;
A
#
# COMPACT_ATOMS: atom_id res chain seq x y z
N MET A 1 -1.96 -18.00 46.87
CA MET A 1 -2.46 -16.85 47.62
C MET A 1 -3.53 -16.18 46.81
N LYS A 2 -4.72 -16.13 47.38
CA LYS A 2 -5.96 -15.52 46.83
C LYS A 2 -5.89 -14.01 47.02
N THR A 3 -6.48 -13.25 46.07
CA THR A 3 -7.35 -12.07 46.29
C THR A 3 -7.76 -11.55 44.91
N GLN A 4 -8.94 -11.74 44.47
CA GLN A 4 -10.29 -11.14 44.64
C GLN A 4 -10.45 -9.83 43.87
N PHE A 5 -11.32 -9.95 42.92
CA PHE A 5 -12.43 -9.12 42.36
C PHE A 5 -12.71 -7.79 43.07
N ASN A 6 -13.00 -6.76 42.25
CA ASN A 6 -14.22 -5.97 42.43
C ASN A 6 -14.74 -5.38 41.11
N GLN A 7 -15.99 -5.74 40.77
CA GLN A 7 -16.89 -5.05 39.88
C GLN A 7 -17.48 -3.83 40.57
N LEU A 8 -17.76 -2.78 39.83
CA LEU A 8 -18.92 -1.92 40.11
C LEU A 8 -19.52 -1.38 38.81
N SER A 9 -20.76 -1.74 38.68
CA SER A 9 -21.79 -1.31 37.74
C SER A 9 -22.32 0.09 38.08
N GLY A 10 -22.87 0.84 37.08
CA GLY A 10 -23.77 1.96 37.38
C GLY A 10 -24.09 2.83 36.18
N LEU A 11 -25.14 2.48 35.43
CA LEU A 11 -26.35 3.25 35.07
C LEU A 11 -26.18 4.62 34.36
N ALA A 12 -26.70 4.67 33.14
CA ALA A 12 -27.30 5.86 32.51
C ALA A 12 -28.60 6.31 33.25
N PRO A 13 -29.12 7.54 33.05
CA PRO A 13 -30.06 7.72 31.95
C PRO A 13 -30.25 9.17 31.38
N TRP A 14 -30.88 9.25 30.21
CA TRP A 14 -31.89 10.25 29.70
C TRP A 14 -31.44 11.70 29.60
N GLY A 15 -31.48 12.40 28.50
CA GLY A 15 -32.55 12.61 27.53
C GLY A 15 -32.94 14.09 27.55
N LEU A 16 -32.82 14.82 26.46
CA LEU A 16 -33.85 15.81 26.07
C LEU A 16 -33.60 16.33 24.64
N LEU A 17 -34.62 16.12 23.88
CA LEU A 17 -34.92 16.65 22.55
C LEU A 17 -35.28 18.12 22.66
N CYS A 18 -34.76 19.03 21.83
CA CYS A 18 -35.43 20.30 21.51
C CYS A 18 -35.26 20.63 20.05
N LEU A 19 -36.33 20.44 19.31
CA LEU A 19 -36.64 21.12 18.04
C LEU A 19 -37.02 22.58 18.32
N LEU A 20 -36.64 23.49 17.40
CA LEU A 20 -37.49 24.61 16.93
C LEU A 20 -36.72 25.45 15.91
N THR A 21 -37.05 25.32 14.66
CA THR A 21 -37.79 26.23 13.72
C THR A 21 -37.07 27.51 13.26
N GLN A 22 -36.96 27.54 11.96
CA GLN A 22 -36.81 28.58 10.95
C GLN A 22 -37.12 30.03 11.36
N VAL A 23 -36.33 30.97 10.83
CA VAL A 23 -36.89 32.16 10.16
C VAL A 23 -35.90 32.66 9.09
N VAL A 24 -36.41 32.75 7.89
CA VAL A 24 -35.85 33.42 6.71
C VAL A 24 -36.10 34.95 6.85
N LYS A 25 -35.11 35.79 6.50
CA LYS A 25 -35.38 37.14 6.02
C LYS A 25 -34.37 37.61 5.00
N ALA A 26 -34.90 38.13 3.92
CA ALA A 26 -34.28 38.59 2.71
C ALA A 26 -33.78 40.05 2.80
N CYS A 27 -32.97 40.40 1.82
CA CYS A 27 -32.30 41.61 1.36
C CYS A 27 -32.99 42.97 1.64
N PRO A 28 -32.23 44.11 1.52
CA PRO A 28 -32.21 44.76 0.21
C PRO A 28 -30.87 45.38 -0.25
N SER A 29 -30.79 45.50 -1.56
CA SER A 29 -29.81 46.21 -2.37
C SER A 29 -29.93 47.74 -2.25
N VAL A 30 -28.78 48.45 -2.29
CA VAL A 30 -28.73 49.85 -2.76
C VAL A 30 -27.42 50.10 -3.52
N SER A 31 -27.57 50.81 -4.61
CA SER A 31 -26.63 51.11 -5.68
C SER A 31 -25.84 52.43 -5.48
N THR A 32 -24.69 52.42 -6.18
CA THR A 32 -23.99 53.55 -6.85
C THR A 32 -23.52 54.79 -6.07
N SER A 33 -22.22 55.09 -6.20
CA SER A 33 -21.74 56.34 -6.81
C SER A 33 -20.22 56.34 -6.98
N THR A 34 -19.81 56.78 -8.14
CA THR A 34 -18.46 57.02 -8.67
C THR A 34 -17.73 58.20 -7.98
N HIS A 35 -16.41 58.04 -7.72
CA HIS A 35 -15.45 59.15 -7.86
C HIS A 35 -14.06 58.63 -8.21
N LYS A 36 -13.53 59.12 -9.35
CA LYS A 36 -12.15 58.96 -9.82
C LYS A 36 -11.22 59.88 -9.04
N THR A 37 -10.11 59.35 -8.51
CA THR A 37 -8.84 60.07 -8.39
C THR A 37 -7.71 59.10 -8.62
N GLY A 38 -6.87 59.38 -9.60
CA GLY A 38 -5.74 58.53 -9.98
C GLY A 38 -4.55 58.69 -9.03
N PHE A 39 -3.95 57.59 -8.72
CA PHE A 39 -2.56 57.46 -8.29
C PHE A 39 -1.92 56.34 -9.05
N THR A 40 -0.91 56.67 -9.86
CA THR A 40 -0.07 55.70 -10.55
C THR A 40 0.85 55.02 -9.54
N HIS A 41 0.54 53.79 -9.17
CA HIS A 41 1.50 52.88 -8.57
C HIS A 41 2.00 51.91 -9.66
N GLN A 42 3.30 51.97 -9.93
CA GLN A 42 3.99 50.95 -10.69
C GLN A 42 3.88 49.62 -9.94
N HIS A 43 3.00 48.76 -10.44
CA HIS A 43 2.99 47.36 -10.04
C HIS A 43 4.12 46.67 -10.79
N HIS A 44 5.18 46.31 -10.06
CA HIS A 44 6.07 45.24 -10.47
C HIS A 44 5.20 43.95 -10.55
N HIS A 45 4.80 43.60 -11.75
CA HIS A 45 4.22 42.29 -12.01
C HIS A 45 5.30 41.23 -11.70
N ALA A 46 5.18 40.58 -10.54
CA ALA A 46 5.80 39.30 -10.33
C ALA A 46 5.17 38.34 -11.37
N ARG A 47 5.98 37.99 -12.33
CA ARG A 47 5.63 37.05 -13.39
C ARG A 47 5.41 35.71 -12.70
N ALA A 48 4.15 35.31 -12.48
CA ALA A 48 3.80 33.97 -12.08
C ALA A 48 4.26 33.03 -13.22
N LEU A 49 5.38 32.36 -13.01
CA LEU A 49 5.83 31.27 -13.86
C LEU A 49 4.95 30.07 -13.55
N ASN A 50 3.75 30.03 -14.16
CA ASN A 50 2.96 28.82 -14.27
C ASN A 50 3.60 27.91 -15.34
N SER A 51 4.72 27.29 -15.04
CA SER A 51 5.16 26.13 -15.79
C SER A 51 4.58 24.90 -15.13
N ARG A 52 3.38 24.52 -15.56
CA ARG A 52 2.87 23.19 -15.35
C ARG A 52 3.81 22.25 -16.13
N ALA A 53 4.73 21.57 -15.44
CA ALA A 53 5.50 20.53 -16.04
C ALA A 53 4.52 19.47 -16.55
N ALA A 54 4.60 19.13 -17.83
CA ALA A 54 3.65 18.23 -18.46
C ALA A 54 3.80 16.83 -17.83
N GLY A 55 2.72 16.29 -17.29
CA GLY A 55 2.61 14.90 -16.89
C GLY A 55 2.72 13.96 -18.09
N ASN A 56 3.95 13.66 -18.52
CA ASN A 56 4.25 12.77 -19.65
C ASN A 56 5.01 11.51 -19.20
N GLY A 57 5.08 11.26 -17.89
CA GLY A 57 5.82 10.13 -17.34
C GLY A 57 7.35 10.28 -17.45
N SER A 58 7.88 11.47 -17.75
CA SER A 58 9.34 11.72 -17.93
C SER A 58 10.15 11.42 -16.67
N CYS A 59 9.52 11.53 -15.49
CA CYS A 59 10.15 11.27 -14.20
C CYS A 59 10.01 9.82 -13.71
N LYS A 60 9.45 8.91 -14.51
CA LYS A 60 9.49 7.48 -14.21
C LYS A 60 10.95 7.00 -14.14
N LEU A 61 11.27 6.31 -13.07
CA LEU A 61 12.54 5.60 -12.97
C LEU A 61 12.42 4.27 -13.72
N LYS A 62 13.43 3.94 -14.49
CA LYS A 62 13.46 2.66 -15.21
C LYS A 62 13.79 1.50 -14.26
N PRO A 63 13.28 0.30 -14.53
CA PRO A 63 13.74 -0.90 -13.83
C PRO A 63 15.24 -1.10 -13.99
N THR A 64 15.86 -1.57 -12.93
CA THR A 64 17.24 -2.06 -12.92
C THR A 64 17.26 -3.59 -12.94
N SER A 65 18.45 -4.21 -12.84
CA SER A 65 18.58 -5.66 -12.72
C SER A 65 18.27 -6.21 -11.32
N VAL A 66 17.91 -5.34 -10.40
CA VAL A 66 17.52 -5.73 -9.04
C VAL A 66 16.17 -6.43 -9.09
N ASP A 67 16.02 -7.52 -8.35
CA ASP A 67 14.76 -8.25 -8.25
C ASP A 67 13.70 -7.40 -7.53
N LEU A 68 12.46 -7.45 -8.04
CA LEU A 68 11.35 -6.63 -7.58
C LEU A 68 11.72 -5.15 -7.43
N THR A 69 12.47 -4.61 -8.43
CA THR A 69 12.90 -3.19 -8.45
C THR A 69 11.69 -2.24 -8.41
N GLU A 70 11.84 -1.06 -7.81
CA GLU A 70 10.84 0.03 -7.86
C GLU A 70 10.69 0.70 -9.22
N GLY A 71 11.40 0.25 -10.22
CA GLY A 71 11.30 0.78 -11.57
C GLY A 71 9.93 0.58 -12.21
N ILE A 72 9.51 1.54 -13.02
CA ILE A 72 8.26 1.52 -13.75
C ILE A 72 8.53 1.19 -15.22
N GLY A 73 7.98 0.08 -15.70
CA GLY A 73 8.15 -0.41 -17.06
C GLY A 73 8.49 -1.90 -17.13
N ALA A 74 8.87 -2.37 -18.32
CA ALA A 74 9.20 -3.78 -18.54
C ALA A 74 10.51 -4.17 -17.82
N THR A 75 10.45 -5.24 -17.05
CA THR A 75 11.60 -5.79 -16.29
C THR A 75 12.21 -7.04 -16.91
N GLY A 76 11.54 -7.64 -17.89
CA GLY A 76 11.85 -8.98 -18.39
C GLY A 76 11.22 -10.11 -17.56
N GLN A 77 10.70 -9.83 -16.37
CA GLN A 77 9.89 -10.75 -15.57
C GLN A 77 8.42 -10.65 -15.98
N THR A 78 7.68 -11.76 -15.87
CA THR A 78 6.25 -11.78 -16.10
C THR A 78 5.53 -11.73 -14.77
N PHE A 79 4.88 -10.60 -14.48
CA PHE A 79 4.06 -10.42 -13.28
C PHE A 79 2.60 -10.81 -13.52
N ALA A 80 1.85 -10.96 -12.44
CA ALA A 80 0.40 -11.10 -12.49
C ALA A 80 -0.25 -9.80 -13.01
N PRO A 81 -1.46 -9.87 -13.61
CA PRO A 81 -2.19 -8.67 -14.02
C PRO A 81 -2.41 -7.73 -12.84
N SER A 82 -2.00 -6.48 -12.97
CA SER A 82 -2.26 -5.41 -11.99
C SER A 82 -3.49 -4.58 -12.33
N THR A 83 -4.08 -4.77 -13.53
CA THR A 83 -5.32 -4.12 -13.99
C THR A 83 -6.19 -5.13 -14.70
N GLY A 84 -7.50 -4.89 -14.78
CA GLY A 84 -8.48 -5.86 -15.29
C GLY A 84 -8.80 -6.92 -14.25
N THR A 85 -8.81 -8.19 -14.65
CA THR A 85 -9.08 -9.31 -13.75
C THR A 85 -7.79 -10.09 -13.46
N LEU A 86 -7.47 -10.30 -12.19
CA LEU A 86 -6.49 -11.24 -11.71
C LEU A 86 -7.23 -12.49 -11.24
N ASN A 87 -7.03 -13.61 -11.95
CA ASN A 87 -7.70 -14.86 -11.64
C ASN A 87 -6.88 -15.67 -10.64
N GLY A 88 -7.37 -15.74 -9.42
CA GLY A 88 -6.80 -16.55 -8.34
C GLY A 88 -7.48 -17.92 -8.25
N TYR A 89 -6.72 -18.95 -7.94
CA TYR A 89 -7.30 -20.23 -7.55
C TYR A 89 -6.82 -20.63 -6.16
N MET A 90 -7.75 -20.94 -5.24
CA MET A 90 -7.42 -21.30 -3.85
C MET A 90 -7.69 -22.78 -3.59
N ILE A 91 -6.71 -23.47 -3.02
CA ILE A 91 -6.80 -24.84 -2.55
C ILE A 91 -6.47 -24.94 -1.07
N PHE A 92 -7.02 -25.94 -0.40
CA PHE A 92 -6.82 -26.18 1.02
C PHE A 92 -6.08 -27.51 1.22
N VAL A 93 -5.06 -27.52 2.07
CA VAL A 93 -4.24 -28.70 2.32
C VAL A 93 -4.21 -29.07 3.80
N ASP A 94 -4.16 -30.38 4.08
CA ASP A 94 -3.88 -30.90 5.40
C ASP A 94 -2.74 -31.96 5.34
N PHE A 95 -2.26 -32.42 6.48
CA PHE A 95 -1.05 -33.26 6.57
C PHE A 95 -1.30 -34.53 7.36
N PRO A 96 -0.45 -35.55 7.20
CA PRO A 96 -0.55 -36.79 8.02
C PRO A 96 -0.48 -36.53 9.53
N ASP A 97 0.39 -35.56 9.95
CA ASP A 97 0.58 -35.13 11.34
C ASP A 97 -0.37 -34.01 11.77
N ALA A 98 -1.07 -33.37 10.84
CA ALA A 98 -1.95 -32.24 11.08
C ALA A 98 -3.21 -32.33 10.21
N THR A 99 -4.09 -33.28 10.56
CA THR A 99 -5.38 -33.47 9.89
C THR A 99 -6.32 -32.32 10.24
N ALA A 100 -6.99 -31.78 9.21
CA ALA A 100 -7.96 -30.70 9.39
C ALA A 100 -9.15 -31.11 10.25
N SER A 101 -9.61 -30.21 11.10
CA SER A 101 -10.83 -30.33 11.91
C SER A 101 -11.85 -29.23 11.63
N GLU A 102 -11.41 -28.12 11.06
CA GLU A 102 -12.22 -27.00 10.60
C GLU A 102 -12.71 -27.21 9.15
N PRO A 103 -13.81 -26.60 8.73
CA PRO A 103 -14.25 -26.59 7.35
C PRO A 103 -13.38 -25.63 6.49
N THR A 104 -13.22 -25.97 5.23
CA THR A 104 -12.48 -25.14 4.26
C THR A 104 -13.09 -23.74 4.06
N GLU A 105 -14.42 -23.64 4.19
CA GLU A 105 -15.15 -22.37 4.12
C GLU A 105 -14.73 -21.39 5.19
N GLU A 106 -14.38 -21.87 6.40
CA GLU A 106 -13.87 -21.02 7.47
C GLU A 106 -12.52 -20.40 7.09
N LEU A 107 -11.65 -21.18 6.48
CA LEU A 107 -10.36 -20.70 6.00
C LEU A 107 -10.52 -19.75 4.79
N HIS A 108 -11.43 -20.06 3.88
CA HIS A 108 -11.73 -19.18 2.75
C HIS A 108 -12.21 -17.80 3.23
N GLN A 109 -13.06 -17.75 4.25
CA GLN A 109 -13.61 -16.52 4.81
C GLN A 109 -12.55 -15.62 5.50
N LEU A 110 -11.36 -16.14 5.80
CA LEU A 110 -10.24 -15.29 6.26
C LEU A 110 -9.76 -14.32 5.18
N PHE A 111 -9.95 -14.67 3.91
CA PHE A 111 -9.39 -13.96 2.77
C PHE A 111 -10.46 -13.29 1.90
N VAL A 112 -11.58 -13.95 1.67
CA VAL A 112 -12.64 -13.52 0.76
C VAL A 112 -13.90 -13.21 1.59
N PRO A 113 -14.55 -12.03 1.43
CA PRO A 113 -14.33 -11.03 0.39
C PRO A 113 -13.25 -9.97 0.70
N GLY A 114 -12.59 -10.03 1.86
CA GLY A 114 -11.73 -8.95 2.36
C GLY A 114 -10.63 -8.53 1.38
N ALA A 115 -9.90 -9.48 0.78
CA ALA A 115 -8.83 -9.19 -0.18
C ALA A 115 -9.37 -8.61 -1.50
N PRO A 116 -10.38 -9.21 -2.17
CA PRO A 116 -11.02 -8.62 -3.34
C PRO A 116 -11.54 -7.20 -3.12
N ASP A 117 -12.23 -6.97 -2.00
CA ASP A 117 -12.80 -5.66 -1.67
C ASP A 117 -11.71 -4.60 -1.47
N TRP A 118 -10.62 -4.97 -0.79
CA TRP A 118 -9.50 -4.07 -0.58
C TRP A 118 -8.86 -3.67 -1.91
N TYR A 119 -8.57 -4.62 -2.82
CA TYR A 119 -8.01 -4.34 -4.13
C TYR A 119 -8.94 -3.49 -4.99
N SER A 120 -10.24 -3.81 -5.01
CA SER A 120 -11.23 -3.02 -5.73
C SER A 120 -11.25 -1.56 -5.25
N ASN A 121 -11.21 -1.35 -3.92
CA ASN A 121 -11.21 -0.01 -3.33
C ASN A 121 -9.89 0.73 -3.60
N SER A 122 -8.73 0.12 -3.33
CA SER A 122 -7.42 0.74 -3.49
C SER A 122 -7.08 1.05 -4.95
N SER A 123 -7.55 0.22 -5.90
CA SER A 123 -7.37 0.42 -7.34
C SER A 123 -8.45 1.29 -8.00
N PHE A 124 -9.47 1.75 -7.25
CA PHE A 124 -10.63 2.46 -7.80
C PHE A 124 -11.39 1.62 -8.84
N GLY A 125 -11.47 0.31 -8.63
CA GLY A 125 -12.11 -0.66 -9.51
C GLY A 125 -11.32 -0.98 -10.78
N GLN A 126 -10.04 -0.63 -10.85
CA GLN A 126 -9.20 -0.97 -12.01
C GLN A 126 -8.64 -2.39 -11.95
N LEU A 127 -8.55 -2.98 -10.75
CA LEU A 127 -8.22 -4.38 -10.53
C LEU A 127 -9.40 -5.08 -9.86
N THR A 128 -9.79 -6.20 -10.42
CA THR A 128 -10.70 -7.18 -9.81
C THR A 128 -9.89 -8.43 -9.47
N LEU A 129 -9.74 -8.73 -8.19
CA LEU A 129 -9.20 -10.00 -7.75
C LEU A 129 -10.35 -11.02 -7.71
N ASP A 130 -10.38 -11.95 -8.67
CA ASP A 130 -11.39 -13.01 -8.76
C ASP A 130 -10.80 -14.31 -8.21
N VAL A 131 -11.28 -14.77 -7.06
CA VAL A 131 -10.76 -15.94 -6.37
C VAL A 131 -11.76 -17.09 -6.45
N THR A 132 -11.47 -18.03 -7.32
CA THR A 132 -12.13 -19.35 -7.32
C THR A 132 -11.50 -20.22 -6.24
N ALA A 133 -12.30 -21.00 -5.50
CA ALA A 133 -11.82 -21.89 -4.45
C ALA A 133 -12.49 -23.28 -4.52
N ASP A 134 -11.73 -24.36 -4.34
CA ASP A 134 -12.34 -25.66 -4.06
C ASP A 134 -12.54 -25.84 -2.55
N THR A 135 -13.68 -25.40 -2.06
CA THR A 135 -14.06 -25.52 -0.65
C THR A 135 -14.66 -26.89 -0.30
N SER A 136 -14.68 -27.85 -1.22
CA SER A 136 -15.31 -29.15 -0.99
C SER A 136 -14.49 -30.09 -0.09
N ARG A 137 -13.17 -29.84 0.03
CA ARG A 137 -12.23 -30.72 0.74
C ARG A 137 -10.88 -30.10 1.05
N PHE A 138 -10.15 -30.73 1.95
CA PHE A 138 -8.70 -30.61 2.06
C PHE A 138 -8.03 -31.65 1.16
N TYR A 139 -6.94 -31.26 0.51
CA TYR A 139 -6.05 -32.15 -0.21
C TYR A 139 -4.96 -32.63 0.74
N ARG A 140 -4.80 -33.95 0.90
CA ARG A 140 -3.83 -34.55 1.83
C ARG A 140 -2.43 -34.48 1.25
N MET A 141 -1.57 -33.70 1.90
CA MET A 141 -0.15 -33.61 1.58
C MET A 141 0.55 -35.01 1.78
N PRO A 142 1.55 -35.34 0.94
CA PRO A 142 2.22 -36.64 1.01
C PRO A 142 3.16 -36.79 2.21
N ALA A 143 3.63 -35.67 2.79
CA ALA A 143 4.57 -35.66 3.90
C ALA A 143 3.98 -34.93 5.13
N GLU A 144 4.58 -35.17 6.31
CA GLU A 144 4.25 -34.44 7.52
C GLU A 144 4.58 -32.95 7.38
N SER A 145 3.81 -32.06 8.04
CA SER A 145 4.00 -30.61 7.98
C SER A 145 5.39 -30.18 8.44
N SER A 146 5.97 -30.88 9.42
CA SER A 146 7.32 -30.65 9.91
C SER A 146 8.43 -30.88 8.88
N THR A 147 8.15 -31.70 7.84
CA THR A 147 9.12 -32.02 6.78
C THR A 147 9.52 -30.83 5.93
N TYR A 148 8.65 -29.83 5.82
CA TYR A 148 8.87 -28.69 4.95
C TYR A 148 9.70 -27.57 5.61
N ALA A 149 9.98 -27.64 6.92
CA ALA A 149 10.72 -26.60 7.66
C ALA A 149 10.21 -25.17 7.34
N TYR A 150 8.90 -24.99 7.41
CA TYR A 150 8.19 -23.88 6.80
C TYR A 150 8.10 -22.68 7.74
N ASP A 151 9.18 -21.94 7.86
CA ASP A 151 9.30 -20.69 8.60
C ASP A 151 9.99 -19.61 7.73
N ARG A 152 10.41 -18.50 8.31
CA ARG A 152 11.06 -17.39 7.57
C ARG A 152 12.40 -17.76 6.93
N GLU A 153 13.01 -18.86 7.33
CA GLU A 153 14.28 -19.36 6.80
C GLU A 153 14.07 -20.47 5.73
N ILE A 154 12.82 -20.68 5.29
CA ILE A 154 12.52 -21.70 4.27
C ILE A 154 13.38 -21.47 3.02
N THR A 155 14.03 -22.54 2.55
CA THR A 155 14.80 -22.49 1.30
C THR A 155 13.88 -22.52 0.09
N SER A 156 14.36 -21.98 -1.04
CA SER A 156 13.61 -22.01 -2.29
C SER A 156 13.24 -23.43 -2.71
N GLU A 157 14.13 -24.40 -2.48
CA GLU A 157 13.91 -25.81 -2.81
C GLU A 157 12.80 -26.44 -1.97
N LEU A 158 12.73 -26.10 -0.68
CA LEU A 158 11.66 -26.60 0.21
C LEU A 158 10.33 -25.95 -0.09
N LEU A 159 10.33 -24.66 -0.42
CA LEU A 159 9.12 -23.95 -0.85
C LEU A 159 8.59 -24.53 -2.17
N GLU A 160 9.46 -24.71 -3.16
CA GLU A 160 9.13 -25.36 -4.43
C GLU A 160 8.56 -26.76 -4.22
N LYS A 161 9.22 -27.56 -3.37
CA LYS A 161 8.74 -28.91 -3.01
C LYS A 161 7.36 -28.88 -2.36
N TYR A 162 7.12 -27.96 -1.42
CA TYR A 162 5.81 -27.80 -0.76
C TYR A 162 4.70 -27.52 -1.78
N ILE A 163 4.95 -26.58 -2.70
CA ILE A 163 3.96 -26.20 -3.72
C ILE A 163 3.72 -27.36 -4.71
N GLN A 164 4.79 -28.04 -5.15
CA GLN A 164 4.65 -29.18 -6.07
C GLN A 164 3.91 -30.35 -5.41
N ASP A 165 4.22 -30.67 -4.15
CA ASP A 165 3.50 -31.70 -3.38
C ASP A 165 2.01 -31.35 -3.23
N ALA A 166 1.67 -30.08 -3.06
CA ALA A 166 0.28 -29.63 -3.02
C ALA A 166 -0.40 -29.81 -4.39
N LEU A 167 0.25 -29.40 -5.49
CA LEU A 167 -0.26 -29.60 -6.85
C LEU A 167 -0.43 -31.10 -7.17
N ASP A 168 0.50 -31.93 -6.76
CA ASP A 168 0.44 -33.39 -6.96
C ASP A 168 -0.70 -34.03 -6.16
N SER A 169 -0.98 -33.54 -4.94
CA SER A 169 -2.10 -33.98 -4.11
C SER A 169 -3.47 -33.68 -4.75
N VAL A 170 -3.56 -32.58 -5.49
CA VAL A 170 -4.74 -32.20 -6.28
C VAL A 170 -4.86 -33.10 -7.50
N GLY A 171 -3.73 -33.46 -8.13
CA GLY A 171 -3.69 -34.26 -9.34
C GLY A 171 -4.52 -33.63 -10.47
N LYS A 172 -5.45 -34.40 -11.04
CA LYS A 172 -6.35 -33.96 -12.13
C LYS A 172 -7.75 -33.51 -11.64
N ALA A 173 -7.93 -33.37 -10.33
CA ALA A 173 -9.24 -33.02 -9.78
C ALA A 173 -9.65 -31.57 -10.12
N ILE A 174 -8.69 -30.69 -10.34
CA ILE A 174 -8.88 -29.28 -10.68
C ILE A 174 -8.27 -28.99 -12.05
N ASN A 175 -8.96 -28.15 -12.81
CA ASN A 175 -8.43 -27.54 -14.02
C ASN A 175 -7.94 -26.12 -13.68
N PHE A 176 -6.62 -25.91 -13.69
CA PHE A 176 -5.99 -24.63 -13.38
C PHE A 176 -5.83 -23.71 -14.59
N ALA A 177 -6.34 -24.08 -15.77
CA ALA A 177 -6.21 -23.25 -16.96
C ALA A 177 -6.78 -21.83 -16.73
N GLY A 178 -5.97 -20.80 -17.00
CA GLY A 178 -6.33 -19.39 -16.80
C GLY A 178 -6.06 -18.85 -15.40
N THR A 179 -5.46 -19.65 -14.50
CA THR A 179 -5.03 -19.19 -13.17
C THR A 179 -3.80 -18.29 -13.28
N ASP A 180 -3.89 -17.07 -12.79
CA ASP A 180 -2.76 -16.13 -12.71
C ASP A 180 -1.94 -16.34 -11.43
N VAL A 181 -2.60 -16.63 -10.30
CA VAL A 181 -1.99 -16.88 -8.99
C VAL A 181 -2.67 -18.06 -8.29
N LEU A 182 -1.87 -19.02 -7.85
CA LEU A 182 -2.32 -20.11 -6.98
C LEU A 182 -2.20 -19.70 -5.52
N TYR A 183 -3.24 -19.95 -4.73
CA TYR A 183 -3.27 -19.74 -3.29
C TYR A 183 -3.36 -21.07 -2.57
N ILE A 184 -2.41 -21.39 -1.67
CA ILE A 184 -2.39 -22.65 -0.91
C ILE A 184 -2.56 -22.34 0.57
N VAL A 185 -3.66 -22.84 1.15
CA VAL A 185 -4.05 -22.58 2.53
C VAL A 185 -3.95 -23.88 3.34
N PRO A 186 -3.05 -23.97 4.33
CA PRO A 186 -2.96 -25.13 5.20
C PRO A 186 -4.06 -25.09 6.27
N THR A 187 -4.40 -26.29 6.80
CA THR A 187 -5.23 -26.41 8.01
C THR A 187 -4.63 -25.66 9.20
N LYS A 188 -5.46 -25.13 10.07
CA LYS A 188 -5.03 -24.50 11.34
C LYS A 188 -4.24 -25.44 12.27
N ALA A 189 -4.39 -26.75 12.07
CA ALA A 189 -3.64 -27.76 12.82
C ALA A 189 -2.15 -27.82 12.43
N ALA A 190 -1.76 -27.35 11.23
CA ALA A 190 -0.40 -27.43 10.70
C ALA A 190 0.52 -26.34 11.29
N LYS A 191 0.84 -26.43 12.58
CA LYS A 191 1.62 -25.40 13.31
C LYS A 191 3.08 -25.25 12.82
N HIS A 192 3.61 -26.21 12.08
CA HIS A 192 4.92 -26.12 11.46
C HIS A 192 4.94 -25.27 10.19
N ILE A 193 3.78 -24.95 9.62
CA ILE A 193 3.64 -24.04 8.47
C ILE A 193 3.35 -22.65 9.03
N SER A 194 4.38 -21.91 9.40
CA SER A 194 4.22 -20.70 10.25
C SER A 194 4.28 -19.38 9.49
N PHE A 195 4.75 -19.37 8.23
CA PHE A 195 5.04 -18.17 7.45
C PHE A 195 4.33 -18.18 6.09
N SER A 196 4.01 -17.01 5.56
CA SER A 196 3.29 -16.82 4.28
C SER A 196 4.20 -16.16 3.26
N PRO A 197 4.89 -16.91 2.38
CA PRO A 197 5.69 -16.33 1.28
C PRO A 197 5.00 -16.41 -0.07
N THR A 198 5.49 -15.58 -0.99
CA THR A 198 5.24 -15.66 -2.43
C THR A 198 6.35 -16.43 -3.15
N PHE A 199 5.96 -17.28 -4.09
CA PHE A 199 6.85 -17.99 -4.99
C PHE A 199 6.60 -17.57 -6.44
N MET A 200 7.65 -17.17 -7.14
CA MET A 200 7.62 -16.86 -8.57
C MET A 200 8.58 -17.78 -9.32
N GLY A 201 8.09 -18.92 -9.72
CA GLY A 201 8.79 -19.97 -10.46
C GLY A 201 7.80 -20.79 -11.28
N GLN A 202 8.25 -21.77 -12.03
CA GLN A 202 7.38 -22.58 -12.89
C GLN A 202 7.23 -23.99 -12.33
N LEU A 203 6.00 -24.37 -12.00
CA LEU A 203 5.60 -25.69 -11.55
C LEU A 203 4.51 -26.23 -12.45
N THR A 204 4.41 -27.54 -12.58
CA THR A 204 3.43 -28.17 -13.46
C THR A 204 2.34 -28.84 -12.62
N ALA A 205 1.11 -28.38 -12.79
CA ALA A 205 -0.06 -29.00 -12.17
C ALA A 205 -0.44 -30.33 -12.86
N GLY A 206 -1.25 -31.14 -12.17
CA GLY A 206 -1.66 -32.44 -12.65
C GLY A 206 -2.49 -32.47 -13.93
N ASP A 207 -3.12 -31.34 -14.28
CA ASP A 207 -3.84 -31.11 -15.52
C ASP A 207 -2.93 -30.65 -16.69
N GLY A 208 -1.62 -30.43 -16.41
CA GLY A 208 -0.62 -29.94 -17.35
C GLY A 208 -0.47 -28.43 -17.40
N THR A 209 -1.24 -27.68 -16.62
CA THR A 209 -1.09 -26.21 -16.53
C THR A 209 0.21 -25.84 -15.85
N ILE A 210 0.91 -24.83 -16.38
CA ILE A 210 2.09 -24.24 -15.73
C ILE A 210 1.62 -23.15 -14.76
N ILE A 211 1.87 -23.36 -13.49
CA ILE A 211 1.67 -22.37 -12.43
C ILE A 211 2.98 -21.62 -12.23
N SER A 212 2.96 -20.31 -12.41
CA SER A 212 4.18 -19.48 -12.34
C SER A 212 4.21 -18.53 -11.15
N LYS A 213 3.11 -18.41 -10.42
CA LYS A 213 2.99 -17.57 -9.23
C LYS A 213 2.13 -18.27 -8.20
N THR A 214 2.66 -18.40 -7.01
CA THR A 214 1.95 -19.04 -5.91
C THR A 214 2.14 -18.21 -4.64
N VAL A 215 1.07 -18.00 -3.92
CA VAL A 215 1.08 -17.49 -2.55
C VAL A 215 0.73 -18.68 -1.65
N THR A 216 1.59 -18.95 -0.69
CA THR A 216 1.33 -19.98 0.31
C THR A 216 1.11 -19.31 1.66
N PHE A 217 0.17 -19.82 2.44
CA PHE A 217 -0.15 -19.26 3.73
C PHE A 217 0.39 -20.09 4.87
N GLY A 218 0.82 -19.42 5.93
CA GLY A 218 1.17 -20.03 7.21
C GLY A 218 0.16 -19.69 8.29
N GLN A 219 0.49 -20.06 9.53
CA GLN A 219 -0.34 -19.74 10.69
C GLN A 219 -0.38 -18.24 11.03
N ASP A 220 0.54 -17.43 10.49
CA ASP A 220 0.52 -15.98 10.58
C ASP A 220 -0.75 -15.38 9.92
N ALA A 221 -1.33 -16.03 8.93
CA ALA A 221 -2.59 -15.60 8.32
C ALA A 221 -3.80 -15.71 9.28
N PRO A 222 -4.19 -16.90 9.83
CA PRO A 222 -5.31 -17.00 10.75
C PRO A 222 -5.04 -16.36 12.12
N ASP A 223 -3.79 -16.34 12.57
CA ASP A 223 -3.46 -15.89 13.92
C ASP A 223 -3.30 -14.36 14.01
N SER A 224 -2.96 -13.66 12.89
CA SER A 224 -2.60 -12.24 12.95
C SER A 224 -3.11 -11.37 11.80
N TRP A 225 -2.94 -11.81 10.53
CA TRP A 225 -3.03 -10.90 9.40
C TRP A 225 -4.31 -11.00 8.58
N GLY A 226 -4.96 -12.18 8.54
CA GLY A 226 -6.15 -12.42 7.71
C GLY A 226 -5.89 -12.11 6.23
N PHE A 227 -6.84 -11.43 5.58
CA PHE A 227 -6.74 -11.08 4.17
C PHE A 227 -5.60 -10.08 3.86
N LEU A 228 -5.09 -9.36 4.84
CA LEU A 228 -4.02 -8.38 4.61
C LEU A 228 -2.72 -9.04 4.17
N VAL A 229 -2.39 -10.24 4.70
CA VAL A 229 -1.22 -10.98 4.20
C VAL A 229 -1.44 -11.45 2.77
N MET A 230 -2.66 -11.88 2.41
CA MET A 230 -2.97 -12.21 1.01
C MET A 230 -2.72 -11.01 0.09
N ASN A 231 -3.08 -9.80 0.51
CA ASN A 231 -2.87 -8.60 -0.27
C ASN A 231 -1.38 -8.24 -0.39
N HIS A 232 -0.62 -8.40 0.69
CA HIS A 232 0.83 -8.21 0.67
C HIS A 232 1.50 -9.18 -0.32
N GLU A 233 1.25 -10.48 -0.15
CA GLU A 233 1.87 -11.52 -0.98
C GLU A 233 1.43 -11.43 -2.45
N THR A 234 0.15 -11.10 -2.71
CA THR A 234 -0.32 -10.84 -4.08
C THR A 234 0.36 -9.61 -4.68
N GLY A 235 0.71 -8.60 -3.87
CA GLY A 235 1.51 -7.45 -4.27
C GLY A 235 2.86 -7.85 -4.89
N HIS A 236 3.54 -8.83 -4.30
CA HIS A 236 4.78 -9.40 -4.87
C HIS A 236 4.54 -10.04 -6.24
N THR A 237 3.44 -10.75 -6.43
CA THR A 237 3.12 -11.34 -7.75
C THR A 237 2.92 -10.28 -8.83
N MET A 238 2.53 -9.06 -8.44
CA MET A 238 2.39 -7.90 -9.32
C MET A 238 3.69 -7.07 -9.45
N GLY A 239 4.79 -7.49 -8.79
CA GLY A 239 6.12 -6.88 -8.90
C GLY A 239 6.45 -5.83 -7.86
N LEU A 240 5.75 -5.77 -6.72
CA LEU A 240 6.08 -4.86 -5.63
C LEU A 240 7.11 -5.50 -4.67
N PRO A 241 8.16 -4.77 -4.23
CA PRO A 241 9.13 -5.26 -3.25
C PRO A 241 8.63 -5.10 -1.82
N ASP A 242 9.29 -5.80 -0.88
CA ASP A 242 9.19 -5.48 0.53
C ASP A 242 9.80 -4.11 0.83
N LEU A 243 9.10 -3.33 1.63
CA LEU A 243 9.55 -2.03 2.10
C LEU A 243 10.07 -2.06 3.55
N TYR A 244 9.95 -3.19 4.25
CA TYR A 244 10.56 -3.42 5.55
C TYR A 244 11.98 -4.01 5.39
N PRO A 245 12.87 -3.87 6.40
CA PRO A 245 14.21 -4.43 6.31
C PRO A 245 14.18 -5.96 6.28
N SER A 246 14.96 -6.56 5.38
CA SER A 246 15.25 -8.00 5.44
C SER A 246 16.02 -8.32 6.72
N ASP A 247 15.93 -9.56 7.22
CA ASP A 247 16.61 -10.01 8.44
C ASP A 247 18.12 -9.75 8.39
N SER A 248 18.72 -9.85 7.21
CA SER A 248 20.15 -9.54 6.98
C SER A 248 20.49 -8.05 7.12
N SER A 249 19.51 -7.15 6.94
CA SER A 249 19.71 -5.71 7.04
C SER A 249 19.66 -5.21 8.48
N GLY A 250 19.00 -5.95 9.37
CA GLY A 250 18.72 -5.56 10.76
C GLY A 250 17.80 -4.34 10.86
N GLY A 251 17.25 -4.11 12.03
CA GLY A 251 16.42 -2.93 12.32
C GLY A 251 14.95 -3.27 12.55
N SER A 252 14.16 -2.23 12.90
CA SER A 252 12.71 -2.36 13.08
C SER A 252 12.03 -2.53 11.73
N THR A 253 10.98 -3.36 11.65
CA THR A 253 10.13 -3.53 10.48
C THR A 253 9.63 -2.19 9.93
N THR A 254 9.45 -1.19 10.79
CA THR A 254 8.89 0.12 10.45
C THR A 254 9.94 1.19 10.11
N MET A 255 11.23 0.83 10.11
CA MET A 255 12.31 1.81 10.02
C MET A 255 12.38 2.59 8.69
N TYR A 256 11.84 2.06 7.60
CA TYR A 256 11.92 2.72 6.29
C TYR A 256 10.66 3.51 5.94
N VAL A 257 9.49 2.94 6.24
CA VAL A 257 8.21 3.51 5.79
C VAL A 257 7.15 3.63 6.91
N GLY A 258 7.46 3.21 8.13
CA GLY A 258 6.47 3.20 9.22
C GLY A 258 5.31 2.25 8.90
N GLY A 259 4.12 2.67 9.22
CA GLY A 259 2.88 1.96 8.90
C GLY A 259 2.27 2.35 7.54
N HIS A 260 3.04 3.04 6.69
CA HIS A 260 2.63 3.38 5.33
C HIS A 260 2.89 2.21 4.39
N ASP A 261 1.92 1.93 3.53
CA ASP A 261 1.94 0.87 2.53
C ASP A 261 1.95 -0.56 3.12
N ILE A 262 1.06 -1.41 2.63
CA ILE A 262 0.95 -2.80 3.09
C ILE A 262 2.22 -3.62 2.80
N MET A 263 3.04 -3.21 1.80
CA MET A 263 4.35 -3.82 1.53
C MET A 263 5.41 -3.46 2.58
N GLY A 264 5.14 -2.46 3.44
CA GLY A 264 5.98 -2.08 4.57
C GLY A 264 5.54 -2.72 5.88
N LEU A 265 4.29 -2.53 6.27
CA LEU A 265 3.73 -3.10 7.49
C LEU A 265 2.29 -3.56 7.24
N ILE A 266 2.08 -4.88 7.21
CA ILE A 266 0.78 -5.50 6.93
C ILE A 266 -0.31 -4.97 7.86
N SER A 267 -0.02 -4.78 9.16
CA SER A 267 -0.95 -4.23 10.15
C SER A 267 -0.87 -2.72 10.33
N GLY A 268 -0.20 -2.01 9.43
CA GLY A 268 -0.04 -0.56 9.49
C GLY A 268 -1.35 0.20 9.49
N GLY A 269 -1.34 1.39 10.10
CA GLY A 269 -2.53 2.27 10.14
C GLY A 269 -2.82 2.98 8.81
N LEU A 270 -1.87 2.94 7.87
CA LEU A 270 -1.93 3.55 6.54
C LEU A 270 -1.57 2.52 5.46
N PRO A 271 -2.36 1.43 5.34
CA PRO A 271 -1.98 0.28 4.51
C PRO A 271 -2.18 0.50 3.01
N ASP A 272 -2.77 1.63 2.57
CA ASP A 272 -2.93 1.90 1.14
C ASP A 272 -1.55 2.05 0.48
N TYR A 273 -1.44 1.59 -0.75
CA TYR A 273 -0.20 1.69 -1.50
C TYR A 273 0.25 3.15 -1.67
N PHE A 274 1.56 3.39 -1.67
CA PHE A 274 2.11 4.67 -2.09
C PHE A 274 1.59 5.08 -3.47
N ALA A 275 1.50 6.38 -3.75
CA ALA A 275 1.18 6.87 -5.09
C ALA A 275 2.14 6.30 -6.14
N TRP A 276 3.42 6.11 -5.79
CA TRP A 276 4.42 5.46 -6.65
C TRP A 276 4.04 4.03 -7.02
N HIS A 277 3.62 3.21 -6.05
CA HIS A 277 3.17 1.83 -6.28
C HIS A 277 1.90 1.81 -7.14
N LYS A 278 0.92 2.66 -6.86
CA LYS A 278 -0.31 2.77 -7.68
C LYS A 278 0.02 3.20 -9.11
N TRP A 279 1.03 4.05 -9.30
CA TRP A 279 1.51 4.42 -10.63
C TRP A 279 2.22 3.27 -11.34
N LYS A 280 3.07 2.54 -10.63
CA LYS A 280 3.74 1.33 -11.13
C LYS A 280 2.75 0.25 -11.54
N LEU A 281 1.69 0.04 -10.79
CA LEU A 281 0.62 -0.91 -11.07
C LEU A 281 -0.35 -0.43 -12.19
N GLY A 282 -0.24 0.83 -12.63
CA GLY A 282 -1.12 1.40 -13.65
C GLY A 282 -2.47 1.88 -13.12
N TRP A 283 -2.66 1.96 -11.79
CA TRP A 283 -3.88 2.50 -11.18
C TRP A 283 -3.95 4.02 -11.22
N PHE A 284 -2.80 4.68 -11.29
CA PHE A 284 -2.68 6.09 -11.61
C PHE A 284 -2.00 6.26 -12.97
N SER A 285 -2.49 7.23 -13.74
CA SER A 285 -1.97 7.58 -15.05
C SER A 285 -0.86 8.64 -14.96
N ASP A 286 -0.06 8.76 -16.03
CA ASP A 286 1.08 9.69 -16.08
C ASP A 286 0.67 11.15 -15.85
N ASN A 287 -0.53 11.55 -16.26
CA ASN A 287 -1.04 12.91 -16.08
C ASN A 287 -1.47 13.23 -14.63
N GLN A 288 -1.44 12.27 -13.73
CA GLN A 288 -1.68 12.44 -12.31
C GLN A 288 -0.38 12.66 -11.51
N PHE A 289 0.75 12.77 -12.20
CA PHE A 289 2.03 13.11 -11.59
C PHE A 289 2.63 14.35 -12.25
N ASP A 290 3.01 15.31 -11.41
CA ASP A 290 3.77 16.46 -11.84
C ASP A 290 5.26 16.15 -11.73
N CYS A 291 5.95 16.16 -12.87
CA CYS A 291 7.40 15.97 -12.94
C CYS A 291 8.11 17.31 -12.84
N VAL A 292 9.05 17.43 -11.91
CA VAL A 292 9.93 18.61 -11.77
C VAL A 292 11.29 18.27 -12.35
N ASP A 293 11.58 18.91 -13.48
CA ASP A 293 12.82 18.75 -14.22
C ASP A 293 13.64 20.06 -14.17
N GLY A 294 14.87 19.98 -13.68
CA GLY A 294 15.82 21.09 -13.66
C GLY A 294 15.64 22.06 -12.48
N ALA A 295 16.55 23.05 -12.41
CA ALA A 295 16.58 24.06 -11.38
C ALA A 295 15.43 25.07 -11.51
N GLY A 296 14.94 25.57 -10.37
CA GLY A 296 13.85 26.56 -10.34
C GLY A 296 12.88 26.33 -9.21
N SER A 297 11.72 27.03 -9.29
CA SER A 297 10.65 26.92 -8.30
C SER A 297 9.32 26.73 -9.00
N THR A 298 8.57 25.70 -8.59
CA THR A 298 7.25 25.35 -9.10
C THR A 298 6.26 25.16 -7.95
N THR A 299 4.96 25.33 -8.23
CA THR A 299 3.91 25.15 -7.21
C THR A 299 2.87 24.16 -7.72
N HIS A 300 2.51 23.21 -6.88
CA HIS A 300 1.64 22.08 -7.20
C HIS A 300 0.56 21.89 -6.16
N THR A 301 -0.64 21.50 -6.59
CA THR A 301 -1.71 21.07 -5.68
C THR A 301 -1.89 19.56 -5.81
N ILE A 302 -1.75 18.85 -4.70
CA ILE A 302 -1.77 17.38 -4.61
C ILE A 302 -3.06 16.98 -3.89
N THR A 303 -3.76 15.99 -4.45
CA THR A 303 -4.97 15.40 -3.87
C THR A 303 -4.62 14.08 -3.16
N PRO A 304 -5.41 13.66 -2.15
CA PRO A 304 -5.13 12.42 -1.42
C PRO A 304 -5.02 11.17 -2.33
N VAL A 305 -4.08 10.30 -1.98
CA VAL A 305 -3.86 9.01 -2.66
C VAL A 305 -5.10 8.11 -2.62
N GLY A 306 -5.92 8.22 -1.58
CA GLY A 306 -7.16 7.48 -1.42
C GLY A 306 -8.34 8.00 -2.27
N THR A 307 -8.11 9.00 -3.15
CA THR A 307 -9.12 9.52 -4.10
C THR A 307 -8.70 9.26 -5.54
N LYS A 308 -9.65 9.16 -6.47
CA LYS A 308 -9.36 8.79 -7.86
C LYS A 308 -8.77 9.95 -8.66
N GLU A 309 -9.37 11.14 -8.53
CA GLU A 309 -9.09 12.28 -9.40
C GLU A 309 -7.99 13.20 -8.84
N GLY A 310 -7.40 14.03 -9.71
CA GLY A 310 -6.41 15.05 -9.37
C GLY A 310 -4.97 14.57 -9.46
N VAL A 311 -4.03 15.45 -9.10
CA VAL A 311 -2.59 15.14 -9.05
C VAL A 311 -2.30 14.33 -7.80
N LYS A 312 -1.65 13.18 -7.94
CA LYS A 312 -1.37 12.22 -6.87
C LYS A 312 0.04 12.33 -6.31
N GLY A 313 0.94 12.85 -7.09
CA GLY A 313 2.30 13.04 -6.66
C GLY A 313 3.04 14.11 -7.44
N VAL A 314 4.01 14.71 -6.77
CA VAL A 314 5.05 15.54 -7.39
C VAL A 314 6.35 14.76 -7.30
N VAL A 315 7.00 14.57 -8.43
CA VAL A 315 8.21 13.76 -8.54
C VAL A 315 9.38 14.61 -9.01
N VAL A 316 10.42 14.65 -8.19
CA VAL A 316 11.70 15.28 -8.51
C VAL A 316 12.71 14.18 -8.83
N LYS A 317 12.93 13.90 -10.11
CA LYS A 317 13.93 12.92 -10.54
C LYS A 317 15.32 13.47 -10.24
N ARG A 318 16.14 12.71 -9.48
CA ARG A 318 17.50 13.12 -9.09
C ARG A 318 18.57 12.56 -10.05
N ASP A 319 18.39 11.32 -10.43
CA ASP A 319 19.24 10.61 -11.39
C ASP A 319 18.44 9.48 -12.07
N GLU A 320 19.11 8.55 -12.76
CA GLU A 320 18.44 7.46 -13.48
C GLU A 320 17.77 6.43 -12.54
N THR A 321 18.15 6.41 -11.26
CA THR A 321 17.74 5.38 -10.29
C THR A 321 17.04 5.95 -9.06
N THR A 322 17.04 7.28 -8.89
CA THR A 322 16.58 7.92 -7.65
C THR A 322 15.62 9.08 -7.93
N ALA A 323 14.53 9.15 -7.18
CA ALA A 323 13.60 10.26 -7.19
C ALA A 323 13.14 10.61 -5.76
N ILE A 324 12.78 11.87 -5.54
CA ILE A 324 12.04 12.33 -4.36
C ILE A 324 10.60 12.53 -4.78
N VAL A 325 9.67 11.97 -4.00
CA VAL A 325 8.23 12.02 -4.26
C VAL A 325 7.52 12.69 -3.09
N ALA A 326 6.58 13.56 -3.39
CA ALA A 326 5.63 14.10 -2.43
C ALA A 326 4.21 13.67 -2.83
N GLU A 327 3.49 13.05 -1.92
CA GLU A 327 2.09 12.64 -2.05
C GLU A 327 1.26 13.13 -0.88
N VAL A 328 -0.06 13.01 -0.92
CA VAL A 328 -0.94 13.36 0.21
C VAL A 328 -1.58 12.11 0.77
N ARG A 329 -1.43 11.92 2.09
CA ARG A 329 -2.16 10.90 2.85
C ARG A 329 -3.28 11.56 3.66
N ALA A 330 -4.45 10.96 3.64
CA ALA A 330 -5.62 11.42 4.38
C ALA A 330 -6.36 10.25 5.02
N LYS A 331 -7.17 10.54 6.04
CA LYS A 331 -7.97 9.53 6.76
C LYS A 331 -9.18 9.08 5.93
N ALA A 332 -8.91 8.42 4.80
CA ALA A 332 -9.92 7.97 3.86
C ALA A 332 -9.57 6.64 3.21
N GLY A 333 -10.55 5.90 2.70
CA GLY A 333 -10.34 4.62 2.03
C GLY A 333 -9.63 3.61 2.93
N ALA A 334 -8.60 2.96 2.40
CA ALA A 334 -7.78 2.00 3.15
C ALA A 334 -7.06 2.66 4.34
N ASP A 335 -6.75 3.96 4.26
CA ASP A 335 -6.09 4.75 5.32
C ASP A 335 -7.05 5.36 6.35
N SER A 336 -8.30 4.92 6.42
CA SER A 336 -9.31 5.46 7.34
C SER A 336 -8.91 5.44 8.82
N LYS A 337 -7.98 4.55 9.20
CA LYS A 337 -7.43 4.44 10.56
C LYS A 337 -6.16 5.25 10.79
N ALA A 338 -5.69 6.02 9.80
CA ALA A 338 -4.51 6.85 9.93
C ALA A 338 -4.60 7.75 11.17
N CYS A 339 -3.54 7.85 11.93
CA CYS A 339 -3.46 8.74 13.10
C CYS A 339 -3.04 10.16 12.71
N SER A 340 -2.38 10.33 11.57
CA SER A 340 -1.93 11.59 11.02
C SER A 340 -2.32 11.72 9.55
N SER A 341 -2.28 12.93 8.99
CA SER A 341 -2.51 13.23 7.58
C SER A 341 -1.72 14.46 7.16
N GLY A 342 -1.40 14.56 5.87
CA GLY A 342 -0.61 15.65 5.29
C GLY A 342 0.17 15.20 4.06
N VAL A 343 1.21 15.98 3.73
CA VAL A 343 2.11 15.67 2.62
C VAL A 343 3.17 14.68 3.11
N LEU A 344 3.17 13.48 2.57
CA LEU A 344 4.21 12.48 2.81
C LEU A 344 5.30 12.64 1.77
N ILE A 345 6.55 12.77 2.22
CA ILE A 345 7.71 12.91 1.34
C ILE A 345 8.60 11.69 1.53
N TYR A 346 9.02 11.08 0.41
CA TYR A 346 9.88 9.90 0.44
C TYR A 346 10.84 9.87 -0.75
N THR A 347 11.94 9.15 -0.58
CA THR A 347 12.88 8.82 -1.65
C THR A 347 12.55 7.43 -2.20
N VAL A 348 12.55 7.29 -3.53
CA VAL A 348 12.46 6.02 -4.25
C VAL A 348 13.80 5.72 -4.89
N SER A 349 14.26 4.47 -4.81
CA SER A 349 15.47 4.00 -5.47
C SER A 349 15.23 2.67 -6.18
N THR A 350 15.51 2.63 -7.48
CA THR A 350 15.40 1.39 -8.28
C THR A 350 16.64 0.51 -8.21
N SER A 351 17.70 0.99 -7.56
CA SER A 351 18.96 0.25 -7.36
C SER A 351 19.03 -0.52 -6.04
N LEU A 352 18.01 -0.36 -5.18
CA LEU A 352 17.90 -1.09 -3.93
C LEU A 352 16.92 -2.26 -4.09
N ALA A 353 17.30 -3.42 -3.56
CA ALA A 353 16.48 -4.63 -3.58
C ALA A 353 15.32 -4.57 -2.58
N SER A 354 14.36 -5.49 -2.74
CA SER A 354 13.37 -5.85 -1.73
C SER A 354 14.05 -6.01 -0.36
N GLY A 355 13.50 -5.43 0.68
CA GLY A 355 14.06 -5.46 2.03
C GLY A 355 15.29 -4.59 2.29
N ALA A 356 15.80 -3.85 1.29
CA ALA A 356 16.93 -2.93 1.46
C ALA A 356 16.49 -1.44 1.62
N GLY A 357 15.19 -1.21 1.73
CA GLY A 357 14.59 0.13 1.82
C GLY A 357 14.58 0.87 0.48
N PRO A 358 13.97 0.29 -0.58
CA PRO A 358 13.86 0.93 -1.89
C PRO A 358 12.96 2.18 -1.85
N ILE A 359 12.05 2.25 -0.89
CA ILE A 359 11.34 3.49 -0.50
C ILE A 359 11.72 3.84 0.93
N ARG A 360 11.99 5.13 1.19
CA ARG A 360 12.31 5.66 2.52
C ARG A 360 11.57 6.95 2.77
N VAL A 361 10.73 6.95 3.80
CA VAL A 361 9.96 8.12 4.24
C VAL A 361 10.87 9.10 4.97
N HIS A 362 10.70 10.39 4.69
CA HIS A 362 11.34 11.50 5.40
C HIS A 362 10.40 12.02 6.49
N ASP A 363 10.89 12.03 7.70
CA ASP A 363 10.12 12.39 8.87
C ASP A 363 10.08 13.91 9.08
N ALA A 364 8.88 14.48 9.16
CA ALA A 364 8.67 15.89 9.51
C ALA A 364 8.82 16.17 11.01
N THR A 365 8.80 15.14 11.85
CA THR A 365 8.77 15.22 13.32
C THR A 365 9.73 14.23 13.99
N PRO A 366 11.02 14.20 13.62
CA PRO A 366 11.96 13.21 14.15
C PRO A 366 12.02 13.24 15.70
N GLY A 367 11.88 12.08 16.33
CA GLY A 367 11.89 11.93 17.78
C GLY A 367 10.56 12.27 18.44
N SER A 368 9.46 12.36 17.68
CA SER A 368 8.11 12.55 18.24
C SER A 368 7.59 11.31 18.98
N GLY A 369 8.15 10.13 18.68
CA GLY A 369 7.58 8.83 19.06
C GLY A 369 6.42 8.42 18.17
N GLY A 370 6.09 9.23 17.15
CA GLY A 370 5.04 8.98 16.20
C GLY A 370 3.64 8.88 16.80
N CYS A 371 2.74 8.26 16.05
CA CYS A 371 1.42 7.90 16.54
C CYS A 371 1.10 6.43 16.23
N GLY A 372 0.27 5.80 17.06
CA GLY A 372 0.01 4.37 16.94
C GLY A 372 1.20 3.47 17.30
N GLY A 373 2.24 4.03 17.95
CA GLY A 373 3.42 3.30 18.41
C GLY A 373 4.59 3.25 17.41
N GLU A 374 4.45 3.90 16.21
CA GLU A 374 5.47 3.87 15.17
C GLU A 374 5.90 5.29 14.79
N GLU A 375 7.21 5.56 14.86
CA GLU A 375 7.81 6.89 14.68
C GLU A 375 7.36 7.56 13.38
N LEU A 376 7.39 6.86 12.25
CA LEU A 376 7.07 7.43 10.95
C LEU A 376 5.57 7.58 10.67
N ASN A 377 4.67 7.15 11.54
CA ASN A 377 3.23 7.26 11.30
C ASN A 377 2.72 8.70 11.31
N ASP A 378 3.46 9.65 11.90
CA ASP A 378 3.17 11.07 11.86
C ASP A 378 4.19 11.91 11.06
N ALA A 379 4.94 11.26 10.18
CA ALA A 379 5.99 11.83 9.34
C ALA A 379 5.50 12.90 8.33
N HIS A 380 4.21 13.19 8.29
CA HIS A 380 3.61 14.10 7.32
C HIS A 380 4.03 15.54 7.53
N PHE A 381 4.39 16.21 6.42
CA PHE A 381 4.58 17.65 6.37
C PHE A 381 3.22 18.35 6.26
N THR A 382 3.06 19.47 6.98
CA THR A 382 1.81 20.24 7.06
C THR A 382 2.09 21.73 6.91
N THR A 383 1.05 22.58 7.00
CA THR A 383 1.23 24.03 7.04
C THR A 383 1.74 24.56 8.38
N GLU A 384 1.85 23.71 9.40
CA GLU A 384 2.28 24.08 10.74
C GLU A 384 3.77 24.45 10.78
N ALA A 385 4.12 25.44 11.61
CA ALA A 385 5.51 25.80 11.84
C ALA A 385 6.30 24.60 12.42
N GLY A 386 7.48 24.34 11.88
CA GLY A 386 8.33 23.20 12.27
C GLY A 386 8.07 21.92 11.47
N ARG A 387 6.88 21.76 10.84
CA ARG A 387 6.50 20.61 10.00
C ARG A 387 6.29 20.98 8.52
N LYS A 388 6.75 22.17 8.13
CA LYS A 388 6.36 22.80 6.87
C LYS A 388 7.32 22.52 5.72
N THR A 389 8.59 22.24 6.02
CA THR A 389 9.65 22.25 5.01
C THR A 389 10.50 21.02 5.07
N PHE A 390 10.63 20.35 3.94
CA PHE A 390 11.64 19.34 3.66
C PHE A 390 12.82 19.96 2.91
N LEU A 391 14.02 19.56 3.25
CA LEU A 391 15.27 19.91 2.53
C LEU A 391 16.15 18.68 2.39
N SER A 392 16.40 18.28 1.15
CA SER A 392 17.34 17.21 0.84
C SER A 392 18.80 17.71 0.89
N LYS A 393 19.74 16.77 1.04
CA LYS A 393 21.18 17.11 1.04
C LYS A 393 21.68 17.63 -0.30
N ASP A 394 20.98 17.35 -1.38
CA ASP A 394 21.32 17.64 -2.77
C ASP A 394 20.48 18.78 -3.38
N GLY A 395 19.93 19.67 -2.52
CA GLY A 395 19.34 20.94 -2.94
C GLY A 395 17.89 20.88 -3.38
N VAL A 396 17.13 19.81 -3.07
CA VAL A 396 15.67 19.82 -3.25
C VAL A 396 15.00 20.29 -1.99
N LYS A 397 14.17 21.32 -2.10
CA LYS A 397 13.35 21.85 -1.01
C LYS A 397 11.89 21.79 -1.36
N ILE A 398 11.08 21.19 -0.49
CA ILE A 398 9.62 21.09 -0.64
C ILE A 398 8.98 21.80 0.54
N ILE A 399 8.10 22.77 0.26
CA ILE A 399 7.43 23.59 1.26
C ILE A 399 5.93 23.40 1.12
N VAL A 400 5.25 23.01 2.19
CA VAL A 400 3.78 22.99 2.24
C VAL A 400 3.29 24.40 2.45
N VAL A 401 2.68 25.01 1.42
CA VAL A 401 2.29 26.42 1.42
C VAL A 401 0.80 26.65 1.64
N GLY A 402 -0.03 25.61 1.49
CA GLY A 402 -1.48 25.73 1.69
C GLY A 402 -2.17 24.38 1.84
N GLN A 403 -3.37 24.42 2.40
CA GLN A 403 -4.30 23.29 2.51
C GLN A 403 -5.72 23.77 2.23
N LYS A 404 -6.47 22.98 1.48
CA LYS A 404 -7.90 23.21 1.21
C LYS A 404 -8.65 21.87 1.26
N GLY A 405 -9.41 21.66 2.34
CA GLY A 405 -9.92 20.32 2.64
C GLY A 405 -8.77 19.35 2.85
N ASP A 406 -8.79 18.24 2.14
CA ASP A 406 -7.71 17.25 2.19
C ASP A 406 -6.64 17.46 1.11
N ASP A 407 -6.80 18.45 0.22
CA ASP A 407 -5.81 18.80 -0.78
C ASP A 407 -4.73 19.72 -0.18
N TYR A 408 -3.48 19.49 -0.57
CA TYR A 408 -2.33 20.29 -0.14
C TYR A 408 -1.64 20.94 -1.33
N THR A 409 -1.18 22.18 -1.08
CA THR A 409 -0.35 22.91 -2.06
C THR A 409 1.08 22.95 -1.57
N VAL A 410 2.01 22.52 -2.43
CA VAL A 410 3.44 22.53 -2.16
C VAL A 410 4.19 23.41 -3.16
N THR A 411 5.24 24.06 -2.71
CA THR A 411 6.24 24.69 -3.58
C THR A 411 7.47 23.80 -3.56
N VAL A 412 7.97 23.45 -4.74
CA VAL A 412 9.21 22.67 -4.95
C VAL A 412 10.26 23.62 -5.51
N GLU A 413 11.38 23.70 -4.82
CA GLU A 413 12.57 24.47 -5.22
C GLU A 413 13.72 23.47 -5.47
N VAL A 414 14.39 23.58 -6.62
CA VAL A 414 15.54 22.75 -7.01
C VAL A 414 16.70 23.69 -7.37
N GLU A 415 17.86 23.49 -6.71
CA GLU A 415 19.10 24.23 -6.97
C GLU A 415 19.87 23.70 -8.18
#